data_15b58759d88a176bf80eac642983c6d9
#
_entry.id   15b58759d88a176bf80eac642983c6d9
#
_cell.length_a   1.000
_cell.length_b   1.000
_cell.length_c   1.000
_cell.angle_alpha   90.00
_cell.angle_beta   90.00
_cell.angle_gamma   90.00
#
_symmetry.space_group_name_H-M   'P 1'
#
loop_
_entity.id
_entity.type
_entity.pdbx_description
1 polymer ?
#
loop_
_entity_poly.entity_id
_entity_poly.type
_entity_poly.pdbx_seq_one_letter_code
_entity_poly.pdbx_strand_id
1 'polypeptide(L)'
;MKKYVVPLFLAACLLLTACGPKAPDTAEPPDPPSAAPETTDAPTPEPTAEPTPEPTAAPRFTAGEETVYVLCEGRSDGAKALSRWLRSAGKDTAETFIPDGLDTPMYTVPAAERDSEEIPAATDETRRVRVAADTELLESGILAAWLPAFETATGYIAEVYAGDASVLAAAAAAGEADVLLMKRTDASALGTMTHYPLRYELVSTIYSVI
;
A
#
# COMPACT_ATOMS: atom_id res chain seq x y z
N MET A 1 -6.71 5.09 48.67
CA MET A 1 -5.35 5.65 48.58
C MET A 1 -4.39 4.49 48.34
N LYS A 2 -3.95 4.28 47.10
CA LYS A 2 -2.89 3.34 46.73
C LYS A 2 -1.87 4.08 45.88
N LYS A 3 -0.68 4.27 46.47
CA LYS A 3 0.47 4.95 45.86
C LYS A 3 1.14 3.96 44.89
N TYR A 4 1.27 4.31 43.64
CA TYR A 4 2.10 3.58 42.68
C TYR A 4 3.48 4.21 42.64
N VAL A 5 4.47 3.40 42.96
CA VAL A 5 5.90 3.71 42.90
C VAL A 5 6.34 3.44 41.46
N VAL A 6 6.89 4.46 40.83
CA VAL A 6 7.53 4.39 39.50
C VAL A 6 8.99 4.01 39.71
N PRO A 7 9.54 2.94 39.15
CA PRO A 7 10.98 2.72 39.11
C PRO A 7 11.61 3.50 37.94
N LEU A 8 12.46 4.41 38.32
CA LEU A 8 13.37 5.14 37.44
C LEU A 8 14.50 4.21 36.98
N PHE A 9 14.52 3.80 35.73
CA PHE A 9 15.67 3.11 35.15
C PHE A 9 16.56 4.12 34.43
N LEU A 10 17.67 4.41 35.10
CA LEU A 10 18.81 5.17 34.59
C LEU A 10 19.70 4.18 33.83
N ALA A 11 19.79 4.28 32.50
CA ALA A 11 20.75 3.51 31.72
C ALA A 11 21.80 4.45 31.15
N ALA A 12 23.03 4.21 31.55
CA ALA A 12 24.23 4.98 31.25
C ALA A 12 24.66 4.86 29.78
N CYS A 13 24.90 5.98 29.15
CA CYS A 13 25.63 6.09 27.88
C CYS A 13 27.11 5.81 28.06
N LEU A 14 27.64 4.85 27.37
CA LEU A 14 29.08 4.65 27.16
C LEU A 14 29.49 5.29 25.82
N LEU A 15 30.20 6.39 25.94
CA LEU A 15 30.93 7.07 24.88
C LEU A 15 32.16 6.23 24.49
N LEU A 16 32.28 5.83 23.28
CA LEU A 16 33.51 5.31 22.66
C LEU A 16 33.96 6.29 21.58
N THR A 17 34.86 7.17 21.97
CA THR A 17 35.77 7.94 21.12
C THR A 17 36.84 7.02 20.55
N ALA A 18 36.98 6.95 19.23
CA ALA A 18 38.17 6.40 18.59
C ALA A 18 38.73 7.43 17.62
N CYS A 19 39.93 7.89 17.99
CA CYS A 19 40.82 8.72 17.21
C CYS A 19 41.23 8.07 15.89
N GLY A 20 41.28 8.89 14.82
CA GLY A 20 42.05 8.58 13.64
C GLY A 20 43.50 9.05 13.77
N PRO A 21 44.41 8.57 12.96
CA PRO A 21 45.54 9.39 12.57
C PRO A 21 45.79 9.48 11.07
N LYS A 22 46.01 10.71 10.64
CA LYS A 22 47.23 11.24 9.98
C LYS A 22 47.59 10.66 8.59
N ALA A 23 47.50 11.56 7.62
CA ALA A 23 48.26 11.47 6.36
C ALA A 23 49.76 11.65 6.58
N PRO A 24 50.55 11.16 5.67
CA PRO A 24 51.64 12.01 5.16
C PRO A 24 51.74 12.06 3.63
N ASP A 25 52.00 13.25 3.20
CA ASP A 25 53.10 13.75 2.34
C ASP A 25 53.28 13.22 0.92
N THR A 26 53.03 14.12 0.06
CA THR A 26 53.90 14.75 -0.97
C THR A 26 54.89 13.86 -1.69
N ALA A 27 54.70 13.67 -2.96
CA ALA A 27 55.75 13.66 -3.98
C ALA A 27 55.20 14.22 -5.30
N GLU A 28 55.84 15.27 -5.76
CA GLU A 28 55.67 16.00 -7.02
C GLU A 28 56.38 15.28 -8.16
N PRO A 29 56.20 15.68 -9.41
CA PRO A 29 56.04 14.82 -10.59
C PRO A 29 57.31 14.66 -11.40
N PRO A 30 57.26 13.94 -12.50
CA PRO A 30 57.94 14.37 -13.71
C PRO A 30 57.05 14.52 -14.90
N ASP A 31 57.30 15.58 -15.64
CA ASP A 31 56.78 16.02 -16.88
C ASP A 31 57.01 15.07 -18.06
N PRO A 32 56.39 15.33 -19.20
CA PRO A 32 55.85 14.33 -20.14
C PRO A 32 56.78 14.02 -21.31
N PRO A 33 56.43 13.08 -22.13
CA PRO A 33 56.61 13.24 -23.56
C PRO A 33 55.30 13.27 -24.33
N SER A 34 55.19 14.34 -25.06
CA SER A 34 54.36 14.53 -26.21
C SER A 34 54.48 13.38 -27.23
N ALA A 35 53.36 12.77 -27.51
CA ALA A 35 53.10 12.15 -28.79
C ALA A 35 51.58 12.07 -28.99
N ALA A 36 51.10 12.83 -29.95
CA ALA A 36 49.76 12.66 -30.46
C ALA A 36 49.66 11.33 -31.19
N PRO A 37 48.58 10.62 -31.05
CA PRO A 37 48.05 9.80 -32.12
C PRO A 37 46.63 10.25 -32.49
N GLU A 38 46.50 10.35 -33.76
CA GLU A 38 45.38 10.40 -34.66
C GLU A 38 44.01 10.07 -34.03
N THR A 39 43.12 11.03 -34.16
CA THR A 39 41.65 10.89 -34.02
C THR A 39 41.15 9.84 -35.01
N THR A 40 40.92 8.63 -34.49
CA THR A 40 40.06 7.67 -35.16
C THR A 40 38.65 8.01 -34.64
N ASP A 41 37.82 8.58 -35.55
CA ASP A 41 36.40 8.72 -35.34
C ASP A 41 35.76 7.36 -35.03
N ALA A 42 35.53 7.10 -33.79
CA ALA A 42 34.67 5.99 -33.39
C ALA A 42 33.21 6.35 -33.76
N PRO A 43 32.50 5.46 -34.44
CA PRO A 43 31.09 5.71 -34.75
C PRO A 43 30.32 5.93 -33.45
N THR A 44 29.65 7.07 -33.34
CA THR A 44 28.68 7.36 -32.28
C THR A 44 27.66 6.26 -32.25
N PRO A 45 27.47 5.56 -31.09
CA PRO A 45 26.43 4.55 -30.97
C PRO A 45 25.08 5.24 -31.22
N GLU A 46 24.35 4.72 -32.19
CA GLU A 46 22.97 5.08 -32.47
C GLU A 46 22.16 4.85 -31.18
N PRO A 47 21.31 5.81 -30.74
CA PRO A 47 20.51 5.61 -29.53
C PRO A 47 19.58 4.41 -29.76
N THR A 48 19.84 3.35 -29.01
CA THR A 48 18.95 2.18 -28.94
C THR A 48 17.59 2.70 -28.45
N ALA A 49 16.58 2.62 -29.30
CA ALA A 49 15.22 2.98 -28.93
C ALA A 49 14.82 2.16 -27.70
N GLU A 50 14.45 2.84 -26.61
CA GLU A 50 13.85 2.17 -25.46
C GLU A 50 12.63 1.37 -25.92
N PRO A 51 12.48 0.11 -25.48
CA PRO A 51 11.32 -0.68 -25.84
C PRO A 51 10.07 0.06 -25.34
N THR A 52 9.21 0.44 -26.28
CA THR A 52 7.88 0.95 -25.97
C THR A 52 7.16 -0.12 -25.14
N PRO A 53 6.67 0.19 -23.92
CA PRO A 53 5.96 -0.80 -23.13
C PRO A 53 4.77 -1.32 -23.95
N GLU A 54 4.69 -2.66 -24.07
CA GLU A 54 3.52 -3.29 -24.67
C GLU A 54 2.27 -2.85 -23.92
N PRO A 55 1.19 -2.48 -24.63
CA PRO A 55 -0.06 -2.11 -23.99
C PRO A 55 -0.54 -3.30 -23.16
N THR A 56 -0.63 -3.13 -21.85
CA THR A 56 -1.24 -4.12 -20.95
C THR A 56 -2.68 -4.34 -21.42
N ALA A 57 -3.03 -5.57 -21.76
CA ALA A 57 -4.39 -5.90 -22.14
C ALA A 57 -5.36 -5.44 -21.04
N ALA A 58 -6.44 -4.76 -21.44
CA ALA A 58 -7.48 -4.35 -20.50
C ALA A 58 -8.04 -5.60 -19.80
N PRO A 59 -8.32 -5.53 -18.49
CA PRO A 59 -8.91 -6.63 -17.76
C PRO A 59 -10.23 -7.05 -18.42
N ARG A 60 -10.45 -8.35 -18.50
CA ARG A 60 -11.70 -8.91 -19.02
C ARG A 60 -12.61 -9.21 -17.83
N PHE A 61 -13.88 -8.86 -17.98
CA PHE A 61 -14.89 -9.09 -16.97
C PHE A 61 -15.93 -10.09 -17.46
N THR A 62 -16.36 -10.97 -16.56
CA THR A 62 -17.50 -11.87 -16.81
C THR A 62 -18.53 -11.71 -15.72
N ALA A 63 -19.82 -11.67 -16.11
CA ALA A 63 -20.91 -11.65 -15.14
C ALA A 63 -21.14 -13.05 -14.57
N GLY A 64 -21.37 -13.14 -13.27
CA GLY A 64 -21.55 -14.38 -12.54
C GLY A 64 -22.43 -14.19 -11.29
N GLU A 65 -22.12 -14.94 -10.25
CA GLU A 65 -22.78 -14.81 -8.95
C GLU A 65 -22.32 -13.55 -8.22
N GLU A 66 -23.19 -13.00 -7.36
CA GLU A 66 -22.86 -11.84 -6.56
C GLU A 66 -21.74 -12.16 -5.57
N THR A 67 -20.66 -11.42 -5.66
CA THR A 67 -19.55 -11.45 -4.71
C THR A 67 -19.60 -10.20 -3.81
N VAL A 68 -19.61 -10.40 -2.50
CA VAL A 68 -19.57 -9.30 -1.52
C VAL A 68 -18.18 -9.22 -0.94
N TYR A 69 -17.61 -8.02 -0.98
CA TYR A 69 -16.34 -7.71 -0.35
C TYR A 69 -16.56 -7.03 0.99
N VAL A 70 -15.76 -7.44 1.96
CA VAL A 70 -15.76 -6.90 3.31
C VAL A 70 -14.42 -6.28 3.65
N LEU A 71 -14.48 -5.24 4.46
CA LEU A 71 -13.35 -4.65 5.12
C LEU A 71 -13.24 -5.24 6.53
N CYS A 72 -12.07 -5.78 6.84
CA CYS A 72 -11.73 -6.21 8.19
C CYS A 72 -10.77 -5.18 8.78
N GLU A 73 -11.23 -4.46 9.81
CA GLU A 73 -10.51 -3.33 10.41
C GLU A 73 -9.62 -3.82 11.55
N GLY A 74 -8.33 -3.46 11.47
CA GLY A 74 -7.38 -3.61 12.56
C GLY A 74 -7.52 -2.52 13.62
N ARG A 75 -6.55 -2.47 14.54
CA ARG A 75 -6.63 -1.59 15.71
C ARG A 75 -5.88 -0.27 15.55
N SER A 76 -5.06 -0.13 14.51
CA SER A 76 -4.26 1.08 14.26
C SER A 76 -5.14 2.27 13.89
N ASP A 77 -4.65 3.48 14.10
CA ASP A 77 -5.35 4.68 13.66
C ASP A 77 -5.41 4.78 12.14
N GLY A 78 -4.40 4.27 11.43
CA GLY A 78 -4.43 4.13 9.99
C GLY A 78 -5.53 3.19 9.50
N ALA A 79 -5.75 2.05 10.20
CA ALA A 79 -6.86 1.14 9.88
C ALA A 79 -8.22 1.82 10.04
N LYS A 80 -8.43 2.53 11.14
CA LYS A 80 -9.66 3.29 11.39
C LYS A 80 -9.85 4.39 10.35
N ALA A 81 -8.77 5.11 10.00
CA ALA A 81 -8.82 6.17 9.00
C ALA A 81 -9.26 5.65 7.64
N LEU A 82 -8.64 4.57 7.15
CA LEU A 82 -9.01 3.96 5.88
C LEU A 82 -10.42 3.38 5.91
N SER A 83 -10.79 2.70 6.99
CA SER A 83 -12.13 2.14 7.18
C SER A 83 -13.22 3.21 7.11
N ARG A 84 -13.07 4.31 7.84
CA ARG A 84 -14.02 5.42 7.84
C ARG A 84 -14.10 6.10 6.49
N TRP A 85 -12.96 6.33 5.85
CA TRP A 85 -12.92 6.93 4.54
C TRP A 85 -13.62 6.07 3.49
N LEU A 86 -13.34 4.76 3.45
CA LEU A 86 -13.99 3.83 2.53
C LEU A 86 -15.50 3.73 2.75
N ARG A 87 -15.96 3.85 3.99
CA ARG A 87 -17.38 3.82 4.37
C ARG A 87 -18.07 5.19 4.24
N SER A 88 -17.36 6.22 3.85
CA SER A 88 -17.88 7.56 3.56
C SER A 88 -17.59 7.97 2.12
N ALA A 89 -16.53 8.73 1.86
CA ALA A 89 -16.18 9.22 0.52
C ALA A 89 -15.83 8.09 -0.46
N GLY A 90 -15.25 6.99 0.02
CA GLY A 90 -14.94 5.81 -0.80
C GLY A 90 -16.17 5.14 -1.40
N LYS A 91 -17.35 5.24 -0.74
CA LYS A 91 -18.63 4.77 -1.30
C LYS A 91 -18.99 5.51 -2.58
N ASP A 92 -18.87 6.83 -2.59
CA ASP A 92 -19.18 7.64 -3.77
C ASP A 92 -18.32 7.27 -4.97
N THR A 93 -17.04 6.99 -4.70
CA THR A 93 -16.11 6.49 -5.73
C THR A 93 -16.56 5.13 -6.26
N ALA A 94 -16.95 4.20 -5.39
CA ALA A 94 -17.37 2.86 -5.80
C ALA A 94 -18.68 2.85 -6.58
N GLU A 95 -19.67 3.66 -6.19
CA GLU A 95 -20.96 3.79 -6.85
C GLU A 95 -20.85 4.26 -8.31
N THR A 96 -19.80 5.02 -8.62
CA THR A 96 -19.57 5.58 -9.96
C THR A 96 -18.42 4.92 -10.70
N PHE A 97 -17.75 3.94 -10.10
CA PHE A 97 -16.58 3.30 -10.68
C PHE A 97 -16.94 2.39 -11.85
N ILE A 98 -16.44 2.76 -13.02
CA ILE A 98 -16.58 2.00 -14.27
C ILE A 98 -15.16 1.61 -14.72
N PRO A 99 -14.76 0.34 -14.61
CA PRO A 99 -13.45 -0.10 -15.08
C PRO A 99 -13.41 -0.18 -16.60
N ASP A 100 -12.20 -0.14 -17.13
CA ASP A 100 -11.99 -0.34 -18.57
C ASP A 100 -12.55 -1.71 -19.01
N GLY A 101 -13.44 -1.68 -20.00
CA GLY A 101 -14.10 -2.87 -20.52
C GLY A 101 -15.54 -3.11 -20.02
N LEU A 102 -16.06 -2.23 -19.15
CA LEU A 102 -17.49 -2.17 -18.80
C LEU A 102 -18.07 -0.80 -19.19
N ASP A 103 -19.38 -0.79 -19.46
CA ASP A 103 -20.14 0.43 -19.79
C ASP A 103 -21.00 0.93 -18.60
N THR A 104 -20.98 0.20 -17.49
CA THR A 104 -21.80 0.47 -16.29
C THR A 104 -20.95 0.34 -15.03
N PRO A 105 -21.36 0.97 -13.93
CA PRO A 105 -20.67 0.81 -12.65
C PRO A 105 -20.54 -0.66 -12.26
N MET A 106 -19.34 -1.04 -11.85
CA MET A 106 -19.03 -2.42 -11.48
C MET A 106 -19.59 -2.82 -10.12
N TYR A 107 -19.70 -1.85 -9.20
CA TYR A 107 -19.99 -2.13 -7.81
C TYR A 107 -21.34 -1.57 -7.37
N THR A 108 -21.98 -2.33 -6.50
CA THR A 108 -23.14 -1.90 -5.71
C THR A 108 -22.64 -1.66 -4.28
N VAL A 109 -23.05 -0.54 -3.70
CA VAL A 109 -22.68 -0.15 -2.35
C VAL A 109 -23.86 -0.43 -1.40
N PRO A 110 -23.61 -1.04 -0.22
CA PRO A 110 -24.67 -1.25 0.77
C PRO A 110 -25.34 0.07 1.18
N ALA A 111 -26.67 0.02 1.35
CA ALA A 111 -27.47 1.17 1.76
C ALA A 111 -27.25 1.63 3.22
N ALA A 112 -26.27 1.06 3.93
CA ALA A 112 -25.93 1.45 5.29
C ALA A 112 -25.55 2.94 5.37
N GLU A 113 -25.83 3.55 6.52
CA GLU A 113 -25.45 4.95 6.78
C GLU A 113 -23.96 5.17 6.52
N ARG A 114 -23.65 6.34 6.00
CA ARG A 114 -22.26 6.76 5.83
C ARG A 114 -21.63 6.98 7.20
N ASP A 115 -20.38 6.58 7.32
CA ASP A 115 -19.63 6.87 8.53
C ASP A 115 -19.46 8.39 8.67
N SER A 116 -19.89 8.93 9.80
CA SER A 116 -19.78 10.36 10.12
C SER A 116 -18.73 10.65 11.19
N GLU A 117 -18.04 9.62 11.67
CA GLU A 117 -16.98 9.81 12.65
C GLU A 117 -15.78 10.51 12.03
N GLU A 118 -15.10 11.33 12.84
CA GLU A 118 -13.91 12.03 12.40
C GLU A 118 -12.79 11.04 12.05
N ILE A 119 -12.16 11.25 10.89
CA ILE A 119 -11.03 10.44 10.46
C ILE A 119 -9.81 10.84 11.30
N PRO A 120 -9.11 9.88 11.96
CA PRO A 120 -7.91 10.18 12.70
C PRO A 120 -6.87 10.87 11.81
N ALA A 121 -6.22 11.90 12.34
CA ALA A 121 -5.18 12.60 11.61
C ALA A 121 -3.91 11.73 11.47
N ALA A 122 -3.29 11.77 10.30
CA ALA A 122 -2.00 11.12 10.08
C ALA A 122 -0.90 11.84 10.88
N THR A 123 -0.02 11.07 11.51
CA THR A 123 1.22 11.56 12.12
C THR A 123 2.41 10.95 11.40
N ASP A 124 3.62 11.47 11.58
CA ASP A 124 4.82 10.90 10.95
C ASP A 124 5.06 9.43 11.33
N GLU A 125 4.61 9.02 12.50
CA GLU A 125 4.74 7.65 13.02
C GLU A 125 3.64 6.72 12.52
N THR A 126 2.41 7.22 12.31
CA THR A 126 1.22 6.42 12.00
C THR A 126 0.74 6.55 10.55
N ARG A 127 1.40 7.35 9.73
CA ARG A 127 0.93 7.71 8.38
C ARG A 127 0.90 6.55 7.37
N ARG A 128 1.57 5.43 7.64
CA ARG A 128 1.54 4.26 6.77
C ARG A 128 0.42 3.32 7.17
N VAL A 129 -0.35 2.87 6.18
CA VAL A 129 -1.44 1.91 6.33
C VAL A 129 -1.16 0.72 5.42
N ARG A 130 -0.97 -0.45 5.99
CA ARG A 130 -0.75 -1.69 5.24
C ARG A 130 -2.09 -2.33 4.92
N VAL A 131 -2.36 -2.48 3.64
CA VAL A 131 -3.62 -3.02 3.11
C VAL A 131 -3.34 -4.33 2.42
N ALA A 132 -3.93 -5.41 2.91
CA ALA A 132 -3.96 -6.68 2.19
C ALA A 132 -5.30 -6.81 1.47
N ALA A 133 -5.28 -7.02 0.17
CA ALA A 133 -6.48 -7.03 -0.65
C ALA A 133 -6.61 -8.30 -1.50
N ASP A 134 -7.83 -8.73 -1.73
CA ASP A 134 -8.13 -9.77 -2.71
C ASP A 134 -7.63 -9.36 -4.10
N THR A 135 -7.03 -10.31 -4.82
CA THR A 135 -6.43 -10.08 -6.14
C THR A 135 -7.46 -9.50 -7.13
N GLU A 136 -8.71 -9.96 -7.10
CA GLU A 136 -9.75 -9.44 -8.00
C GLU A 136 -10.08 -7.97 -7.73
N LEU A 137 -10.03 -7.51 -6.46
CA LEU A 137 -10.18 -6.08 -6.13
C LEU A 137 -9.04 -5.24 -6.71
N LEU A 138 -7.81 -5.76 -6.68
CA LEU A 138 -6.68 -5.07 -7.29
C LEU A 138 -6.83 -5.00 -8.81
N GLU A 139 -7.10 -6.15 -9.44
CA GLU A 139 -7.21 -6.30 -10.90
C GLU A 139 -8.42 -5.55 -11.48
N SER A 140 -9.49 -5.37 -10.71
CA SER A 140 -10.62 -4.53 -11.13
C SER A 140 -10.27 -3.06 -11.29
N GLY A 141 -9.17 -2.60 -10.66
CA GLY A 141 -8.73 -1.21 -10.67
C GLY A 141 -9.37 -0.32 -9.61
N ILE A 142 -10.32 -0.81 -8.79
CA ILE A 142 -10.99 0.02 -7.76
C ILE A 142 -9.99 0.55 -6.73
N LEU A 143 -8.96 -0.24 -6.37
CA LEU A 143 -7.93 0.21 -5.43
C LEU A 143 -7.11 1.37 -5.99
N ALA A 144 -6.88 1.39 -7.31
CA ALA A 144 -6.20 2.51 -7.97
C ALA A 144 -7.04 3.80 -7.96
N ALA A 145 -8.35 3.70 -7.85
CA ALA A 145 -9.23 4.85 -7.66
C ALA A 145 -9.33 5.26 -6.17
N TRP A 146 -9.44 4.30 -5.27
CA TRP A 146 -9.63 4.57 -3.85
C TRP A 146 -8.39 5.13 -3.15
N LEU A 147 -7.23 4.49 -3.33
CA LEU A 147 -6.09 4.76 -2.46
C LEU A 147 -5.47 6.14 -2.69
N PRO A 148 -5.25 6.64 -3.92
CA PRO A 148 -4.76 7.99 -4.12
C PRO A 148 -5.73 9.06 -3.61
N ALA A 149 -7.04 8.81 -3.71
CA ALA A 149 -8.06 9.72 -3.19
C ALA A 149 -8.05 9.74 -1.65
N PHE A 150 -7.90 8.58 -1.00
CA PHE A 150 -7.71 8.46 0.45
C PHE A 150 -6.44 9.18 0.91
N GLU A 151 -5.30 8.95 0.26
CA GLU A 151 -4.02 9.58 0.59
C GLU A 151 -4.09 11.11 0.49
N THR A 152 -4.72 11.60 -0.58
CA THR A 152 -4.91 13.04 -0.80
C THR A 152 -5.82 13.67 0.27
N ALA A 153 -6.88 12.97 0.65
CA ALA A 153 -7.86 13.47 1.60
C ALA A 153 -7.38 13.44 3.06
N THR A 154 -6.48 12.52 3.40
CA THR A 154 -6.17 12.22 4.81
C THR A 154 -4.70 12.42 5.20
N GLY A 155 -3.80 12.45 4.22
CA GLY A 155 -2.34 12.50 4.44
C GLY A 155 -1.71 11.16 4.84
N TYR A 156 -2.48 10.07 4.92
CA TYR A 156 -1.94 8.72 5.06
C TYR A 156 -1.29 8.26 3.76
N ILE A 157 -0.48 7.22 3.84
CA ILE A 157 0.14 6.52 2.70
C ILE A 157 -0.28 5.06 2.78
N ALA A 158 -0.95 4.56 1.75
CA ALA A 158 -1.41 3.18 1.68
C ALA A 158 -0.36 2.29 1.00
N GLU A 159 0.07 1.26 1.70
CA GLU A 159 0.96 0.22 1.18
C GLU A 159 0.12 -1.04 0.92
N VAL A 160 -0.08 -1.37 -0.35
CA VAL A 160 -0.95 -2.47 -0.76
C VAL A 160 -0.15 -3.68 -1.20
N TYR A 161 -0.59 -4.84 -0.76
CA TYR A 161 -0.27 -6.10 -1.41
C TYR A 161 -1.55 -6.91 -1.65
N ALA A 162 -1.58 -7.64 -2.74
CA ALA A 162 -2.73 -8.47 -3.09
C ALA A 162 -2.38 -9.96 -3.00
N GLY A 163 -3.39 -10.75 -2.76
CA GLY A 163 -3.26 -12.19 -2.68
C GLY A 163 -4.62 -12.90 -2.75
N ASP A 164 -4.54 -14.21 -2.92
CA ASP A 164 -5.70 -15.08 -2.81
C ASP A 164 -6.15 -15.26 -1.34
N ALA A 165 -7.23 -15.99 -1.14
CA ALA A 165 -7.79 -16.27 0.19
C ALA A 165 -6.76 -16.86 1.15
N SER A 166 -5.81 -17.68 0.68
CA SER A 166 -4.78 -18.31 1.53
C SER A 166 -3.74 -17.30 2.02
N VAL A 167 -3.32 -16.38 1.16
CA VAL A 167 -2.39 -15.28 1.49
C VAL A 167 -3.06 -14.33 2.48
N LEU A 168 -4.31 -13.96 2.23
CA LEU A 168 -5.07 -13.08 3.15
C LEU A 168 -5.33 -13.74 4.51
N ALA A 169 -5.56 -15.05 4.52
CA ALA A 169 -5.70 -15.83 5.75
C ALA A 169 -4.41 -15.82 6.58
N ALA A 170 -3.26 -16.02 5.93
CA ALA A 170 -1.95 -15.96 6.59
C ALA A 170 -1.68 -14.55 7.16
N ALA A 171 -1.93 -13.49 6.37
CA ALA A 171 -1.80 -12.11 6.82
C ALA A 171 -2.72 -11.79 8.01
N ALA A 172 -3.96 -12.30 7.98
CA ALA A 172 -4.91 -12.16 9.07
C ALA A 172 -4.42 -12.80 10.37
N ALA A 173 -3.86 -14.01 10.26
CA ALA A 173 -3.34 -14.74 11.42
C ALA A 173 -2.10 -14.08 12.02
N ALA A 174 -1.21 -13.55 11.18
CA ALA A 174 0.01 -12.86 11.60
C ALA A 174 -0.22 -11.41 12.05
N GLY A 175 -1.35 -10.78 11.70
CA GLY A 175 -1.60 -9.35 11.93
C GLY A 175 -0.65 -8.46 11.13
N GLU A 176 -0.26 -8.90 9.93
CA GLU A 176 0.72 -8.19 9.09
C GLU A 176 0.15 -6.97 8.38
N ALA A 177 -1.15 -6.93 8.16
CA ALA A 177 -1.85 -5.80 7.57
C ALA A 177 -2.61 -5.00 8.63
N ASP A 178 -2.84 -3.73 8.36
CA ASP A 178 -3.71 -2.89 9.17
C ASP A 178 -5.18 -3.08 8.78
N VAL A 179 -5.42 -3.35 7.49
CA VAL A 179 -6.76 -3.59 6.92
C VAL A 179 -6.70 -4.77 5.97
N LEU A 180 -7.74 -5.62 5.99
CA LEU A 180 -7.96 -6.64 4.99
C LEU A 180 -9.21 -6.30 4.16
N LEU A 181 -9.08 -6.38 2.84
CA LEU A 181 -10.17 -6.26 1.88
C LEU A 181 -10.33 -7.62 1.19
N MET A 182 -11.37 -8.36 1.54
CA MET A 182 -11.50 -9.74 1.10
C MET A 182 -12.96 -10.12 0.85
N LYS A 183 -13.19 -11.25 0.17
CA LYS A 183 -14.52 -11.79 -0.04
C LYS A 183 -15.17 -12.14 1.31
N ARG A 184 -16.47 -11.88 1.43
CA ARG A 184 -17.23 -12.19 2.66
C ARG A 184 -17.19 -13.67 3.01
N THR A 185 -17.19 -14.54 2.01
CA THR A 185 -17.07 -16.00 2.18
C THR A 185 -15.79 -16.37 2.89
N ASP A 186 -14.67 -15.79 2.43
CA ASP A 186 -13.33 -16.07 2.97
C ASP A 186 -13.18 -15.51 4.39
N ALA A 187 -13.64 -14.27 4.61
CA ALA A 187 -13.68 -13.67 5.94
C ALA A 187 -14.51 -14.48 6.93
N SER A 188 -15.63 -15.07 6.45
CA SER A 188 -16.48 -15.93 7.26
C SER A 188 -15.82 -17.26 7.61
N ALA A 189 -15.07 -17.84 6.65
CA ALA A 189 -14.32 -19.08 6.87
C ALA A 189 -13.21 -18.93 7.93
N LEU A 190 -12.62 -17.74 8.06
CA LEU A 190 -11.60 -17.44 9.09
C LEU A 190 -12.19 -17.32 10.51
N GLY A 191 -13.51 -17.23 10.66
CA GLY A 191 -14.15 -17.10 11.96
C GLY A 191 -13.74 -15.81 12.69
N THR A 192 -13.37 -15.94 13.99
CA THR A 192 -12.95 -14.79 14.80
C THR A 192 -11.48 -14.45 14.52
N MET A 193 -11.25 -13.25 14.02
CA MET A 193 -9.89 -12.72 13.79
C MET A 193 -9.50 -11.77 14.91
N THR A 194 -8.57 -12.19 15.79
CA THR A 194 -8.17 -11.41 16.96
C THR A 194 -7.59 -10.02 16.61
N HIS A 195 -6.90 -9.93 15.50
CA HIS A 195 -6.27 -8.67 15.04
C HIS A 195 -7.27 -7.73 14.37
N TYR A 196 -8.41 -8.24 13.88
CA TYR A 196 -9.42 -7.51 13.12
C TYR A 196 -10.80 -7.68 13.78
N PRO A 197 -11.06 -6.92 14.85
CA PRO A 197 -12.28 -7.09 15.65
C PRO A 197 -13.55 -6.63 14.94
N LEU A 198 -13.42 -5.76 13.93
CA LEU A 198 -14.55 -5.17 13.22
C LEU A 198 -14.54 -5.59 11.75
N ARG A 199 -15.74 -5.83 11.22
CA ARG A 199 -15.97 -6.17 9.81
C ARG A 199 -17.13 -5.35 9.28
N TYR A 200 -16.96 -4.83 8.06
CA TYR A 200 -17.97 -4.03 7.39
C TYR A 200 -18.15 -4.52 5.96
N GLU A 201 -19.37 -4.67 5.51
CA GLU A 201 -19.65 -4.85 4.08
C GLU A 201 -19.31 -3.55 3.35
N LEU A 202 -18.50 -3.68 2.31
CA LEU A 202 -17.95 -2.53 1.61
C LEU A 202 -18.62 -2.32 0.26
N VAL A 203 -18.56 -3.31 -0.60
CA VAL A 203 -19.16 -3.32 -1.93
C VAL A 203 -19.56 -4.74 -2.33
N SER A 204 -20.49 -4.85 -3.29
CA SER A 204 -20.75 -6.11 -4.00
C SER A 204 -20.64 -5.93 -5.50
N THR A 205 -20.42 -7.01 -6.23
CA THR A 205 -20.36 -7.03 -7.68
C THR A 205 -20.84 -8.39 -8.20
N ILE A 206 -21.41 -8.39 -9.39
CA ILE A 206 -21.71 -9.60 -10.16
C ILE A 206 -20.60 -9.91 -11.19
N TYR A 207 -19.58 -9.10 -11.28
CA TYR A 207 -18.49 -9.26 -12.23
C TYR A 207 -17.26 -9.87 -11.57
N SER A 208 -16.62 -10.81 -12.25
CA SER A 208 -15.31 -11.37 -11.92
C SER A 208 -14.30 -11.00 -13.00
N VAL A 209 -13.05 -10.79 -12.62
CA VAL A 209 -11.93 -10.57 -13.53
C VAL A 209 -11.45 -11.92 -14.05
N ILE A 210 -11.19 -12.05 -15.38
CA ILE A 210 -10.73 -13.27 -16.05
C ILE A 210 -9.45 -13.06 -16.86
#